data_64f4f194f033ad73eb9a620cb250bc24
#
_entry.id   64f4f194f033ad73eb9a620cb250bc24
#
_cell.length_a   1.000
_cell.length_b   1.000
_cell.length_c   1.000
_cell.angle_alpha   90.00
_cell.angle_beta   90.00
_cell.angle_gamma   90.00
#
_symmetry.space_group_name_H-M   'P 1'
#
loop_
_entity.id
_entity.type
_entity.pdbx_description
1 polymer ?
#
loop_
_entity_poly.entity_id
_entity_poly.type
_entity_poly.pdbx_seq_one_letter_code
_entity_poly.pdbx_strand_id
1 'polypeptide(L)'
;VRSDKQNPQYFTVANNVWSTILEPITEGMIQGNYDIKSIVGEEVGESGKYYVGDKETQYFASNGLRKLHNYIKSKLIIGICSSFKKPIKIMDLSFGQGGDVQKYINNSFVCNLFVGIDISSNIGEACKRFYSVNQTTKGVLFRADTSKNIRNGECSSIEGITEKERIHTETMISIIYGENKPITKEYQSIRKRYNSLAVSGFDVISSQFSMHYYFASKEIFNGFLTNLRDNIKKGGYFIGTCYDGGEIFNHFKENNDKMRKRWDADGEDSDDSDDSDDSEQYEEYKEFKFIDTLGNKVFSIEKKYEREEFVYDGGNEEDMFGNEIEVFMDSIGQPIVEYLVNFDFFTEVMKKNGFELVNPKGTTTNLFHNKYYENNLGKFHKVIENLPEIQKTDEVFRKFYGEAFEMNVKYTNSPLNILSSFNNYFTFRKV
;
A
#
# COMPACT_ATOMS: atom_id res chain seq x y z
N VAL A 1 -1.00 35.65 -26.35
CA VAL A 1 -0.39 36.55 -25.33
C VAL A 1 -1.27 37.79 -25.25
N ARG A 2 -1.84 38.05 -24.13
CA ARG A 2 -2.67 39.28 -23.94
C ARG A 2 -1.75 40.51 -23.89
N SER A 3 -1.96 41.42 -24.79
CA SER A 3 -1.15 42.65 -24.92
C SER A 3 -1.41 43.71 -23.81
N ASP A 4 -2.43 43.49 -23.00
CA ASP A 4 -2.85 44.38 -21.91
C ASP A 4 -2.16 44.09 -20.57
N LYS A 5 -1.26 43.09 -20.49
CA LYS A 5 -0.52 42.73 -19.27
C LYS A 5 0.98 42.86 -19.47
N GLN A 6 1.61 43.69 -18.63
CA GLN A 6 3.06 43.95 -18.67
C GLN A 6 3.91 42.84 -18.02
N ASN A 7 3.31 41.91 -17.23
CA ASN A 7 4.02 40.83 -16.57
C ASN A 7 3.66 39.46 -17.17
N PRO A 8 4.62 38.52 -17.19
CA PRO A 8 4.33 37.13 -17.58
C PRO A 8 3.19 36.60 -16.75
N GLN A 9 2.30 35.83 -17.40
CA GLN A 9 1.22 35.16 -16.68
C GLN A 9 1.84 34.12 -15.72
N TYR A 10 1.33 34.10 -14.48
CA TYR A 10 1.73 33.09 -13.53
C TYR A 10 1.44 31.69 -14.07
N PHE A 11 2.34 30.76 -13.77
CA PHE A 11 2.24 29.34 -14.17
C PHE A 11 0.87 28.73 -13.88
N THR A 12 0.27 29.08 -12.72
CA THR A 12 -1.07 28.64 -12.34
C THR A 12 -2.15 29.10 -13.33
N VAL A 13 -2.08 30.33 -13.82
CA VAL A 13 -3.03 30.84 -14.82
C VAL A 13 -2.84 30.17 -16.17
N ALA A 14 -1.59 29.96 -16.57
CA ALA A 14 -1.27 29.25 -17.81
C ALA A 14 -1.71 27.77 -17.73
N ASN A 15 -1.53 27.13 -16.59
CA ASN A 15 -1.94 25.75 -16.36
C ASN A 15 -3.48 25.59 -16.33
N ASN A 16 -4.19 26.55 -15.71
CA ASN A 16 -5.65 26.56 -15.71
C ASN A 16 -6.24 26.77 -17.11
N VAL A 17 -5.64 27.68 -17.89
CA VAL A 17 -6.01 27.89 -19.30
C VAL A 17 -5.71 26.64 -20.13
N TRP A 18 -4.58 25.98 -19.88
CA TRP A 18 -4.23 24.72 -20.53
C TRP A 18 -5.20 23.59 -20.18
N SER A 19 -5.60 23.46 -18.92
CA SER A 19 -6.60 22.50 -18.46
C SER A 19 -7.96 22.74 -19.15
N THR A 20 -8.39 23.98 -19.30
CA THR A 20 -9.64 24.30 -20.03
C THR A 20 -9.56 24.06 -21.54
N ILE A 21 -8.37 24.00 -22.13
CA ILE A 21 -8.18 23.61 -23.54
C ILE A 21 -8.26 22.09 -23.69
N LEU A 22 -7.73 21.35 -22.72
CA LEU A 22 -7.77 19.88 -22.71
C LEU A 22 -9.14 19.33 -22.29
N GLU A 23 -9.81 20.04 -21.37
CA GLU A 23 -11.16 19.74 -20.87
C GLU A 23 -12.04 21.00 -21.06
N PRO A 24 -12.56 21.26 -22.25
CA PRO A 24 -13.32 22.47 -22.52
C PRO A 24 -14.62 22.51 -21.72
N ILE A 25 -14.90 23.63 -21.09
CA ILE A 25 -16.18 23.88 -20.43
C ILE A 25 -17.26 23.86 -21.51
N THR A 26 -18.17 22.90 -21.43
CA THR A 26 -19.28 22.76 -22.37
C THR A 26 -20.47 23.59 -21.96
N GLU A 27 -21.39 23.87 -22.92
CA GLU A 27 -22.63 24.58 -22.63
C GLU A 27 -23.48 23.88 -21.57
N GLY A 28 -23.50 22.54 -21.55
CA GLY A 28 -24.18 21.75 -20.53
C GLY A 28 -23.60 21.93 -19.12
N MET A 29 -22.27 22.14 -19.00
CA MET A 29 -21.64 22.47 -17.71
C MET A 29 -22.08 23.84 -17.18
N ILE A 30 -22.25 24.83 -18.08
CA ILE A 30 -22.68 26.19 -17.69
C ILE A 30 -24.15 26.19 -17.26
N GLN A 31 -24.98 25.32 -17.88
CA GLN A 31 -26.41 25.20 -17.59
C GLN A 31 -26.73 24.32 -16.38
N GLY A 32 -25.72 23.68 -15.75
CA GLY A 32 -25.93 22.75 -14.63
C GLY A 32 -26.56 21.39 -15.05
N ASN A 33 -26.72 21.13 -16.33
CA ASN A 33 -27.27 19.88 -16.90
C ASN A 33 -26.14 18.86 -17.16
N TYR A 34 -25.21 18.74 -16.21
CA TYR A 34 -23.97 18.03 -16.44
C TYR A 34 -23.90 16.77 -15.58
N ASP A 35 -23.87 15.62 -16.25
CA ASP A 35 -23.55 14.34 -15.61
C ASP A 35 -22.04 14.10 -15.71
N ILE A 36 -21.34 14.21 -14.57
CA ILE A 36 -19.90 13.94 -14.44
C ILE A 36 -19.54 12.54 -14.99
N LYS A 37 -20.48 11.62 -14.99
CA LYS A 37 -20.29 10.27 -15.54
C LYS A 37 -20.10 10.24 -17.06
N SER A 38 -20.50 11.26 -17.79
CA SER A 38 -20.40 11.31 -19.27
C SER A 38 -19.08 11.81 -19.82
N ILE A 39 -18.18 12.38 -18.97
CA ILE A 39 -16.82 12.82 -19.40
C ILE A 39 -15.75 11.76 -19.11
N VAL A 40 -15.97 10.93 -18.12
CA VAL A 40 -15.15 9.74 -17.92
C VAL A 40 -15.64 8.74 -18.97
N GLY A 41 -14.92 8.68 -20.09
CA GLY A 41 -15.27 7.86 -21.28
C GLY A 41 -15.89 6.54 -20.89
N GLU A 42 -16.85 6.11 -21.73
CA GLU A 42 -17.61 4.88 -21.61
C GLU A 42 -16.83 3.76 -20.95
N GLU A 43 -17.41 3.23 -19.89
CA GLU A 43 -17.23 1.92 -19.29
C GLU A 43 -15.96 1.16 -19.70
N VAL A 44 -14.84 1.49 -19.08
CA VAL A 44 -13.88 0.44 -18.75
C VAL A 44 -14.54 -0.31 -17.59
N GLY A 45 -14.91 -1.56 -17.82
CA GLY A 45 -15.58 -2.40 -16.84
C GLY A 45 -14.93 -2.30 -15.48
N GLU A 46 -15.69 -2.48 -14.40
CA GLU A 46 -15.35 -2.29 -12.99
C GLU A 46 -14.09 -3.04 -12.52
N SER A 47 -13.48 -3.86 -13.36
CA SER A 47 -12.31 -4.71 -13.07
C SER A 47 -10.99 -3.98 -12.78
N GLY A 48 -10.94 -2.67 -12.76
CA GLY A 48 -9.72 -1.91 -12.51
C GLY A 48 -9.76 -0.97 -11.29
N LYS A 49 -10.87 -0.92 -10.53
CA LYS A 49 -10.99 -0.03 -9.36
C LYS A 49 -10.74 -0.79 -8.07
N TYR A 50 -9.72 -0.40 -7.32
CA TYR A 50 -9.44 -0.92 -5.99
C TYR A 50 -10.45 -0.42 -4.94
N TYR A 51 -10.89 0.85 -5.05
CA TYR A 51 -11.87 1.45 -4.15
C TYR A 51 -13.21 1.62 -4.85
N VAL A 52 -14.25 1.01 -4.29
CA VAL A 52 -15.63 1.08 -4.79
C VAL A 52 -16.49 1.77 -3.73
N GLY A 53 -17.07 2.92 -4.04
CA GLY A 53 -18.02 3.64 -3.17
C GLY A 53 -17.83 5.16 -3.11
N ASP A 54 -18.92 5.89 -2.86
CA ASP A 54 -18.93 7.33 -2.64
C ASP A 54 -18.37 7.69 -1.26
N LYS A 55 -17.27 8.44 -1.23
CA LYS A 55 -16.49 8.73 -0.02
C LYS A 55 -16.93 9.97 0.76
N GLU A 56 -17.92 10.71 0.31
CA GLU A 56 -18.09 12.09 0.81
C GLU A 56 -18.71 12.22 2.21
N THR A 57 -19.38 11.19 2.75
CA THR A 57 -20.07 11.32 4.06
C THR A 57 -20.10 10.07 4.92
N GLN A 58 -19.44 8.97 4.55
CA GLN A 58 -19.60 7.71 5.28
C GLN A 58 -18.61 7.61 6.45
N TYR A 59 -19.11 7.53 7.68
CA TYR A 59 -18.35 7.15 8.85
C TYR A 59 -18.05 5.64 8.77
N PHE A 60 -16.77 5.28 8.64
CA PHE A 60 -16.36 3.88 8.69
C PHE A 60 -16.06 3.47 10.12
N ALA A 61 -16.57 2.31 10.55
CA ALA A 61 -16.26 1.76 11.86
C ALA A 61 -14.75 1.47 12.02
N SER A 62 -14.03 1.27 10.90
CA SER A 62 -12.58 1.10 10.84
C SER A 62 -11.74 2.39 10.96
N ASN A 63 -12.36 3.55 11.22
CA ASN A 63 -11.61 4.83 11.29
C ASN A 63 -10.45 4.82 12.28
N GLY A 64 -10.64 4.28 13.48
CA GLY A 64 -9.59 4.17 14.50
C GLY A 64 -8.39 3.36 14.00
N LEU A 65 -8.66 2.20 13.37
CA LEU A 65 -7.65 1.35 12.75
C LEU A 65 -6.89 2.10 11.63
N ARG A 66 -7.62 2.79 10.74
CA ARG A 66 -6.99 3.61 9.69
C ARG A 66 -6.10 4.71 10.25
N LYS A 67 -6.50 5.35 11.35
CA LYS A 67 -5.68 6.36 12.04
C LYS A 67 -4.40 5.77 12.60
N LEU A 68 -4.46 4.58 13.23
CA LEU A 68 -3.28 3.87 13.71
C LEU A 68 -2.32 3.51 12.58
N HIS A 69 -2.84 2.89 11.51
CA HIS A 69 -2.04 2.52 10.34
C HIS A 69 -1.39 3.76 9.70
N ASN A 70 -2.12 4.87 9.56
CA ASN A 70 -1.57 6.10 9.03
C ASN A 70 -0.52 6.75 9.95
N TYR A 71 -0.67 6.63 11.27
CA TYR A 71 0.36 7.06 12.21
C TYR A 71 1.66 6.29 12.01
N ILE A 72 1.60 4.96 11.96
CA ILE A 72 2.77 4.10 11.78
C ILE A 72 3.43 4.38 10.43
N LYS A 73 2.67 4.43 9.33
CA LYS A 73 3.20 4.79 8.01
C LYS A 73 3.86 6.18 8.00
N SER A 74 3.23 7.16 8.63
CA SER A 74 3.77 8.52 8.70
C SER A 74 5.13 8.54 9.41
N LYS A 75 5.24 7.86 10.57
CA LYS A 75 6.50 7.78 11.31
C LYS A 75 7.58 7.03 10.56
N LEU A 76 7.23 5.92 9.89
CA LEU A 76 8.15 5.14 9.08
C LEU A 76 8.70 5.96 7.91
N ILE A 77 7.81 6.50 7.07
CA ILE A 77 8.20 7.22 5.85
C ILE A 77 8.98 8.49 6.21
N ILE A 78 8.43 9.35 7.07
CA ILE A 78 9.07 10.63 7.43
C ILE A 78 10.38 10.36 8.17
N GLY A 79 10.40 9.38 9.08
CA GLY A 79 11.60 9.03 9.84
C GLY A 79 12.77 8.61 8.96
N ILE A 80 12.53 7.69 8.01
CA ILE A 80 13.56 7.24 7.07
C ILE A 80 13.97 8.38 6.13
N CYS A 81 13.02 9.08 5.52
CA CYS A 81 13.32 10.15 4.59
C CYS A 81 14.09 11.31 5.24
N SER A 82 13.78 11.65 6.49
CA SER A 82 14.46 12.71 7.25
C SER A 82 15.88 12.32 7.72
N SER A 83 16.23 11.04 7.70
CA SER A 83 17.59 10.60 8.05
C SER A 83 18.65 11.00 7.03
N PHE A 84 18.24 11.36 5.82
CA PHE A 84 19.13 11.81 4.78
C PHE A 84 19.44 13.31 4.90
N LYS A 85 20.74 13.65 4.89
CA LYS A 85 21.21 15.05 4.94
C LYS A 85 21.22 15.77 3.58
N LYS A 86 20.83 15.07 2.52
CA LYS A 86 20.83 15.57 1.12
C LYS A 86 19.44 15.38 0.52
N PRO A 87 19.12 16.10 -0.56
CA PRO A 87 17.89 15.82 -1.30
C PRO A 87 17.84 14.39 -1.81
N ILE A 88 16.67 13.76 -1.67
CA ILE A 88 16.44 12.33 -1.95
C ILE A 88 15.53 12.11 -3.16
N LYS A 89 15.57 10.90 -3.69
CA LYS A 89 14.63 10.39 -4.69
C LYS A 89 13.84 9.25 -4.09
N ILE A 90 12.54 9.31 -4.24
CA ILE A 90 11.60 8.34 -3.67
C ILE A 90 10.80 7.68 -4.79
N MET A 91 10.60 6.37 -4.71
CA MET A 91 9.66 5.63 -5.53
C MET A 91 8.65 4.92 -4.62
N ASP A 92 7.38 4.99 -4.96
CA ASP A 92 6.32 4.19 -4.33
C ASP A 92 5.77 3.20 -5.36
N LEU A 93 5.82 1.90 -5.03
CA LEU A 93 5.47 0.81 -5.94
C LEU A 93 3.97 0.49 -5.96
N SER A 94 3.19 1.10 -5.06
CA SER A 94 1.75 0.86 -4.90
C SER A 94 1.07 2.10 -4.37
N PHE A 95 1.16 3.17 -5.13
CA PHE A 95 0.79 4.52 -4.69
C PHE A 95 -0.73 4.73 -4.55
N GLY A 96 -1.54 3.85 -5.16
CA GLY A 96 -3.00 3.88 -5.10
C GLY A 96 -3.57 5.23 -5.50
N GLN A 97 -4.47 5.75 -4.67
CA GLN A 97 -5.05 7.09 -4.81
C GLN A 97 -4.19 8.22 -4.24
N GLY A 98 -2.93 7.97 -3.88
CA GLY A 98 -2.04 8.98 -3.30
C GLY A 98 -2.37 9.34 -1.84
N GLY A 99 -2.87 8.38 -1.06
CA GLY A 99 -3.19 8.60 0.37
C GLY A 99 -1.96 9.00 1.21
N ASP A 100 -0.77 8.65 0.75
CA ASP A 100 0.49 8.92 1.45
C ASP A 100 1.28 10.13 0.89
N VAL A 101 0.72 10.86 -0.08
CA VAL A 101 1.36 12.05 -0.72
C VAL A 101 1.99 13.00 0.30
N GLN A 102 1.23 13.40 1.33
CA GLN A 102 1.71 14.36 2.34
C GLN A 102 2.88 13.83 3.19
N LYS A 103 3.08 12.50 3.23
CA LYS A 103 4.19 11.88 3.93
C LYS A 103 5.48 11.95 3.10
N TYR A 104 5.35 11.88 1.76
CA TYR A 104 6.47 11.99 0.81
C TYR A 104 6.83 13.44 0.47
N ILE A 105 5.87 14.36 0.60
CA ILE A 105 6.07 15.80 0.39
C ILE A 105 5.98 16.47 1.75
N ASN A 106 7.06 16.38 2.51
CA ASN A 106 7.11 16.86 3.88
C ASN A 106 8.26 17.88 4.05
N ASN A 107 8.06 18.88 4.90
CA ASN A 107 9.07 19.92 5.16
C ASN A 107 10.30 19.41 5.95
N SER A 108 10.24 18.18 6.48
CA SER A 108 11.35 17.59 7.25
C SER A 108 12.52 17.10 6.37
N PHE A 109 12.33 17.02 5.05
CA PHE A 109 13.35 16.62 4.09
C PHE A 109 13.04 17.19 2.70
N VAL A 110 14.01 17.13 1.79
CA VAL A 110 13.84 17.59 0.40
C VAL A 110 13.72 16.38 -0.53
N CYS A 111 12.57 16.24 -1.19
CA CYS A 111 12.37 15.25 -2.24
C CYS A 111 12.60 15.89 -3.62
N ASN A 112 13.66 15.48 -4.32
CA ASN A 112 13.99 15.99 -5.65
C ASN A 112 13.19 15.34 -6.77
N LEU A 113 12.90 14.04 -6.61
CA LEU A 113 12.11 13.25 -7.54
C LEU A 113 11.24 12.30 -6.75
N PHE A 114 9.94 12.34 -7.00
CA PHE A 114 8.99 11.35 -6.57
C PHE A 114 8.45 10.57 -7.78
N VAL A 115 8.50 9.25 -7.73
CA VAL A 115 7.87 8.37 -8.72
C VAL A 115 6.82 7.54 -8.03
N GLY A 116 5.55 7.73 -8.40
CA GLY A 116 4.41 6.95 -7.91
C GLY A 116 3.91 5.99 -8.98
N ILE A 117 3.83 4.72 -8.66
CA ILE A 117 3.39 3.66 -9.58
C ILE A 117 2.22 2.93 -8.95
N ASP A 118 1.22 2.60 -9.75
CA ASP A 118 0.12 1.73 -9.31
C ASP A 118 -0.46 0.98 -10.51
N ILE A 119 -0.94 -0.22 -10.27
CA ILE A 119 -1.59 -1.04 -11.31
C ILE A 119 -3.04 -0.58 -11.56
N SER A 120 -3.67 0.02 -10.55
CA SER A 120 -5.08 0.43 -10.62
C SER A 120 -5.27 1.72 -11.42
N SER A 121 -6.47 1.89 -11.96
CA SER A 121 -6.89 3.12 -12.65
C SER A 121 -7.02 4.34 -11.70
N ASN A 122 -6.92 4.12 -10.38
CA ASN A 122 -6.99 5.18 -9.37
C ASN A 122 -5.79 6.15 -9.39
N ILE A 123 -4.74 5.86 -10.16
CA ILE A 123 -3.56 6.72 -10.30
C ILE A 123 -3.90 8.15 -10.74
N GLY A 124 -5.01 8.34 -11.47
CA GLY A 124 -5.52 9.65 -11.85
C GLY A 124 -5.87 10.55 -10.64
N GLU A 125 -6.48 9.97 -9.60
CA GLU A 125 -6.75 10.68 -8.34
C GLU A 125 -5.44 10.98 -7.58
N ALA A 126 -4.50 10.06 -7.61
CA ALA A 126 -3.17 10.27 -7.04
C ALA A 126 -2.46 11.48 -7.69
N CYS A 127 -2.56 11.63 -9.03
CA CYS A 127 -2.03 12.78 -9.75
C CYS A 127 -2.66 14.08 -9.24
N LYS A 128 -3.99 14.16 -9.13
CA LYS A 128 -4.69 15.35 -8.63
C LYS A 128 -4.22 15.72 -7.23
N ARG A 129 -4.15 14.73 -6.32
CA ARG A 129 -3.67 14.94 -4.93
C ARG A 129 -2.22 15.38 -4.89
N PHE A 130 -1.35 14.73 -5.66
CA PHE A 130 0.06 15.10 -5.71
C PHE A 130 0.25 16.56 -6.13
N TYR A 131 -0.38 16.96 -7.22
CA TYR A 131 -0.22 18.31 -7.74
C TYR A 131 -0.97 19.38 -6.93
N SER A 132 -2.00 19.02 -6.18
CA SER A 132 -2.70 19.97 -5.29
C SER A 132 -1.85 20.39 -4.07
N VAL A 133 -1.00 19.49 -3.56
CA VAL A 133 -0.18 19.75 -2.36
C VAL A 133 1.27 20.05 -2.68
N ASN A 134 1.75 19.70 -3.88
CA ASN A 134 3.15 19.79 -4.26
C ASN A 134 3.43 21.04 -5.12
N GLN A 135 4.42 21.84 -4.69
CA GLN A 135 4.87 23.01 -5.44
C GLN A 135 6.30 22.91 -5.98
N THR A 136 7.13 22.01 -5.46
CA THR A 136 8.59 21.99 -5.72
C THR A 136 9.15 20.63 -6.14
N THR A 137 8.61 19.54 -5.64
CA THR A 137 9.10 18.19 -5.96
C THR A 137 8.76 17.83 -7.41
N LYS A 138 9.71 17.28 -8.14
CA LYS A 138 9.44 16.72 -9.46
C LYS A 138 8.71 15.40 -9.31
N GLY A 139 7.46 15.34 -9.77
CA GLY A 139 6.61 14.13 -9.70
C GLY A 139 6.47 13.47 -11.06
N VAL A 140 6.52 12.13 -11.06
CA VAL A 140 6.19 11.29 -12.21
C VAL A 140 5.30 10.17 -11.68
N LEU A 141 4.06 10.15 -12.15
CA LEU A 141 3.08 9.15 -11.74
C LEU A 141 2.53 8.45 -12.99
N PHE A 142 2.49 7.13 -12.96
CA PHE A 142 1.99 6.35 -14.08
C PHE A 142 1.41 5.00 -13.63
N ARG A 143 0.53 4.47 -14.48
CA ARG A 143 -0.08 3.17 -14.29
C ARG A 143 0.85 2.08 -14.82
N ALA A 144 1.24 1.12 -13.94
CA ALA A 144 2.12 0.01 -14.32
C ALA A 144 2.05 -1.15 -13.31
N ASP A 145 2.45 -2.34 -13.77
CA ASP A 145 2.59 -3.54 -12.98
C ASP A 145 4.02 -3.63 -12.42
N THR A 146 4.16 -3.41 -11.12
CA THR A 146 5.47 -3.40 -10.43
C THR A 146 6.03 -4.79 -10.15
N SER A 147 5.34 -5.86 -10.50
CA SER A 147 5.89 -7.22 -10.59
C SER A 147 6.70 -7.47 -11.87
N LYS A 148 6.63 -6.55 -12.84
CA LYS A 148 7.40 -6.59 -14.09
C LYS A 148 8.49 -5.54 -14.09
N ASN A 149 9.50 -5.73 -14.92
CA ASN A 149 10.67 -4.84 -14.93
C ASN A 149 10.31 -3.40 -15.32
N ILE A 150 10.57 -2.46 -14.39
CA ILE A 150 10.28 -1.04 -14.59
C ILE A 150 11.27 -0.41 -15.56
N ARG A 151 12.56 -0.74 -15.47
CA ARG A 151 13.60 -0.06 -16.25
C ARG A 151 13.50 -0.30 -17.75
N ASN A 152 13.10 -1.50 -18.17
CA ASN A 152 12.96 -1.84 -19.58
C ASN A 152 11.55 -1.56 -20.15
N GLY A 153 10.60 -1.14 -19.30
CA GLY A 153 9.23 -0.79 -19.66
C GLY A 153 8.24 -1.94 -19.71
N GLU A 154 8.63 -3.19 -19.40
CA GLU A 154 7.70 -4.34 -19.35
C GLU A 154 6.52 -4.11 -18.41
N CYS A 155 6.72 -3.32 -17.36
CA CYS A 155 5.69 -2.95 -16.39
C CYS A 155 4.49 -2.21 -17.00
N SER A 156 4.62 -1.65 -18.22
CA SER A 156 3.52 -0.98 -18.93
C SER A 156 2.47 -1.93 -19.51
N SER A 157 2.80 -3.24 -19.61
CA SER A 157 1.91 -4.25 -20.18
C SER A 157 0.99 -4.81 -19.10
N ILE A 158 -0.15 -4.13 -18.86
CA ILE A 158 -1.20 -4.54 -17.92
C ILE A 158 -2.54 -4.67 -18.63
N GLU A 159 -3.39 -5.54 -18.08
CA GLU A 159 -4.74 -5.73 -18.62
C GLU A 159 -5.58 -4.46 -18.45
N GLY A 160 -6.38 -4.14 -19.46
CA GLY A 160 -7.26 -2.97 -19.45
C GLY A 160 -6.54 -1.61 -19.49
N ILE A 161 -5.24 -1.57 -19.82
CA ILE A 161 -4.55 -0.31 -20.12
C ILE A 161 -4.85 0.14 -21.54
N THR A 162 -5.11 1.42 -21.74
CA THR A 162 -5.26 1.98 -23.07
C THR A 162 -3.89 2.13 -23.74
N GLU A 163 -3.86 2.06 -25.08
CA GLU A 163 -2.62 2.26 -25.85
C GLU A 163 -1.96 3.62 -25.54
N LYS A 164 -2.77 4.65 -25.32
CA LYS A 164 -2.29 5.98 -24.94
C LYS A 164 -1.59 5.98 -23.58
N GLU A 165 -2.16 5.33 -22.58
CA GLU A 165 -1.56 5.18 -21.24
C GLU A 165 -0.27 4.37 -21.32
N ARG A 166 -0.26 3.26 -22.08
CA ARG A 166 0.93 2.43 -22.28
C ARG A 166 2.07 3.23 -22.88
N ILE A 167 1.82 3.95 -23.99
CA ILE A 167 2.82 4.81 -24.66
C ILE A 167 3.29 5.90 -23.68
N HIS A 168 2.38 6.50 -22.91
CA HIS A 168 2.75 7.50 -21.90
C HIS A 168 3.70 6.92 -20.86
N THR A 169 3.35 5.77 -20.27
CA THR A 169 4.17 5.06 -19.27
C THR A 169 5.57 4.74 -19.81
N GLU A 170 5.66 4.10 -20.99
CA GLU A 170 6.93 3.77 -21.65
C GLU A 170 7.78 5.01 -21.93
N THR A 171 7.13 6.08 -22.40
CA THR A 171 7.82 7.35 -22.69
C THR A 171 8.36 7.98 -21.40
N MET A 172 7.58 8.01 -20.31
CA MET A 172 8.01 8.56 -19.04
C MET A 172 9.16 7.75 -18.44
N ILE A 173 9.09 6.42 -18.49
CA ILE A 173 10.18 5.52 -18.07
C ILE A 173 11.45 5.82 -18.87
N SER A 174 11.36 5.84 -20.19
CA SER A 174 12.48 6.14 -21.08
C SER A 174 13.13 7.50 -20.74
N ILE A 175 12.33 8.52 -20.46
CA ILE A 175 12.83 9.85 -20.09
C ILE A 175 13.56 9.81 -18.74
N ILE A 176 12.94 9.29 -17.69
CA ILE A 176 13.54 9.34 -16.34
C ILE A 176 14.79 8.47 -16.22
N TYR A 177 14.89 7.39 -17.00
CA TYR A 177 16.09 6.54 -17.06
C TYR A 177 17.09 6.99 -18.13
N GLY A 178 16.81 8.07 -18.88
CA GLY A 178 17.76 8.67 -19.81
C GLY A 178 17.97 7.88 -21.09
N GLU A 179 17.00 7.08 -21.52
CA GLU A 179 17.07 6.35 -22.78
C GLU A 179 16.93 7.31 -23.97
N ASN A 180 17.75 7.09 -24.99
CA ASN A 180 17.71 7.92 -26.19
C ASN A 180 16.69 7.41 -27.22
N LYS A 181 15.45 7.20 -26.78
CA LYS A 181 14.33 6.83 -27.67
C LYS A 181 13.70 8.06 -28.32
N PRO A 182 13.22 7.97 -29.58
CA PRO A 182 12.42 9.03 -30.19
C PRO A 182 11.20 9.36 -29.32
N ILE A 183 10.89 10.64 -29.18
CA ILE A 183 9.69 11.12 -28.49
C ILE A 183 8.96 12.15 -29.32
N THR A 184 7.65 12.24 -29.15
CA THR A 184 6.82 13.25 -29.82
C THR A 184 7.08 14.65 -29.26
N LYS A 185 6.63 15.68 -29.98
CA LYS A 185 6.85 17.09 -29.58
C LYS A 185 6.30 17.41 -28.19
N GLU A 186 5.21 16.78 -27.80
CA GLU A 186 4.54 16.98 -26.51
C GLU A 186 5.43 16.58 -25.32
N TYR A 187 6.30 15.57 -25.47
CA TYR A 187 7.21 15.12 -24.41
C TYR A 187 8.55 15.86 -24.37
N GLN A 188 8.86 16.74 -25.32
CA GLN A 188 10.17 17.41 -25.36
C GLN A 188 10.43 18.30 -24.13
N SER A 189 9.42 19.05 -23.69
CA SER A 189 9.52 19.87 -22.48
C SER A 189 9.69 19.02 -21.22
N ILE A 190 9.02 17.88 -21.16
CA ILE A 190 9.14 16.89 -20.08
C ILE A 190 10.55 16.30 -20.08
N ARG A 191 11.03 15.85 -21.24
CA ARG A 191 12.43 15.36 -21.36
C ARG A 191 13.44 16.39 -20.88
N LYS A 192 13.32 17.65 -21.28
CA LYS A 192 14.23 18.72 -20.84
C LYS A 192 14.29 18.84 -19.30
N ARG A 193 13.17 18.57 -18.62
CA ARG A 193 13.03 18.73 -17.15
C ARG A 193 13.37 17.46 -16.36
N TYR A 194 13.07 16.27 -16.90
CA TYR A 194 13.08 15.01 -16.17
C TYR A 194 14.14 14.01 -16.66
N ASN A 195 14.83 14.29 -17.77
CA ASN A 195 15.77 13.35 -18.37
C ASN A 195 16.82 12.85 -17.38
N SER A 196 17.02 11.55 -17.35
CA SER A 196 18.05 10.86 -16.56
C SER A 196 17.96 11.03 -15.03
N LEU A 197 16.84 11.55 -14.50
CA LEU A 197 16.73 11.76 -13.06
C LEU A 197 16.74 10.46 -12.24
N ALA A 198 16.27 9.33 -12.80
CA ALA A 198 16.21 8.04 -12.14
C ALA A 198 17.42 7.12 -12.42
N VAL A 199 18.35 7.50 -13.30
CA VAL A 199 19.51 6.66 -13.70
C VAL A 199 20.29 6.14 -12.51
N SER A 200 20.58 7.00 -11.53
CA SER A 200 21.34 6.62 -10.32
C SER A 200 20.51 5.84 -9.28
N GLY A 201 19.25 5.53 -9.59
CA GLY A 201 18.32 4.88 -8.66
C GLY A 201 17.74 5.82 -7.60
N PHE A 202 17.04 5.21 -6.63
CA PHE A 202 16.30 5.87 -5.58
C PHE A 202 16.97 5.71 -4.22
N ASP A 203 16.82 6.69 -3.35
CA ASP A 203 17.29 6.65 -1.98
C ASP A 203 16.31 5.85 -1.09
N VAL A 204 15.02 5.93 -1.42
CA VAL A 204 13.95 5.18 -0.74
C VAL A 204 13.00 4.61 -1.78
N ILE A 205 12.68 3.32 -1.66
CA ILE A 205 11.53 2.68 -2.31
C ILE A 205 10.54 2.25 -1.24
N SER A 206 9.26 2.47 -1.49
CA SER A 206 8.16 2.21 -0.54
C SER A 206 7.13 1.27 -1.13
N SER A 207 6.56 0.40 -0.29
CA SER A 207 5.38 -0.43 -0.57
C SER A 207 4.55 -0.53 0.71
N GLN A 208 3.39 0.13 0.74
CA GLN A 208 2.59 0.25 1.96
C GLN A 208 1.30 -0.56 1.82
N PHE A 209 1.15 -1.62 2.65
CA PHE A 209 0.01 -2.55 2.62
C PHE A 209 -0.25 -3.16 1.24
N SER A 210 0.83 -3.61 0.57
CA SER A 210 0.74 -4.17 -0.78
C SER A 210 1.76 -5.29 -1.06
N MET A 211 2.60 -5.63 -0.07
CA MET A 211 3.59 -6.70 -0.21
C MET A 211 2.95 -8.06 -0.51
N HIS A 212 1.77 -8.31 0.04
CA HIS A 212 1.03 -9.55 -0.14
C HIS A 212 0.74 -9.86 -1.62
N TYR A 213 0.57 -8.88 -2.49
CA TYR A 213 0.35 -9.13 -3.93
C TYR A 213 1.56 -9.77 -4.62
N TYR A 214 2.78 -9.49 -4.15
CA TYR A 214 3.98 -10.08 -4.73
C TYR A 214 4.18 -11.54 -4.31
N PHE A 215 3.45 -12.04 -3.32
CA PHE A 215 3.47 -13.42 -2.87
C PHE A 215 2.46 -14.33 -3.61
N ALA A 216 1.80 -13.84 -4.65
CA ALA A 216 0.93 -14.64 -5.50
C ALA A 216 1.67 -15.78 -6.20
N SER A 217 2.90 -15.54 -6.68
CA SER A 217 3.76 -16.56 -7.26
C SER A 217 5.23 -16.17 -7.16
N LYS A 218 6.10 -17.16 -7.29
CA LYS A 218 7.55 -16.95 -7.33
C LYS A 218 7.98 -16.04 -8.50
N GLU A 219 7.32 -16.14 -9.64
CA GLU A 219 7.61 -15.29 -10.81
C GLU A 219 7.32 -13.80 -10.51
N ILE A 220 6.14 -13.51 -9.97
CA ILE A 220 5.72 -12.16 -9.55
C ILE A 220 6.71 -11.59 -8.53
N PHE A 221 7.08 -12.40 -7.53
CA PHE A 221 8.02 -12.01 -6.49
C PHE A 221 9.43 -11.73 -7.04
N ASN A 222 9.92 -12.54 -7.97
CA ASN A 222 11.23 -12.34 -8.61
C ASN A 222 11.28 -11.05 -9.44
N GLY A 223 10.19 -10.69 -10.13
CA GLY A 223 10.08 -9.42 -10.84
C GLY A 223 10.14 -8.22 -9.89
N PHE A 224 9.42 -8.29 -8.76
CA PHE A 224 9.50 -7.31 -7.69
C PHE A 224 10.94 -7.20 -7.13
N LEU A 225 11.60 -8.30 -6.79
CA LEU A 225 13.00 -8.30 -6.32
C LEU A 225 13.95 -7.66 -7.32
N THR A 226 13.74 -7.91 -8.62
CA THR A 226 14.52 -7.29 -9.69
C THR A 226 14.36 -5.77 -9.66
N ASN A 227 13.12 -5.29 -9.49
CA ASN A 227 12.87 -3.85 -9.37
C ASN A 227 13.56 -3.23 -8.15
N LEU A 228 13.56 -3.89 -7.00
CA LEU A 228 14.28 -3.40 -5.81
C LEU A 228 15.79 -3.36 -6.06
N ARG A 229 16.35 -4.46 -6.58
CA ARG A 229 17.78 -4.61 -6.83
C ARG A 229 18.29 -3.56 -7.81
N ASP A 230 17.56 -3.31 -8.89
CA ASP A 230 17.98 -2.43 -9.96
C ASP A 230 17.73 -0.96 -9.63
N ASN A 231 16.75 -0.64 -8.79
CA ASN A 231 16.33 0.74 -8.57
C ASN A 231 16.74 1.33 -7.22
N ILE A 232 17.07 0.55 -6.21
CA ILE A 232 17.59 1.11 -4.95
C ILE A 232 19.10 1.35 -5.06
N LYS A 233 19.57 2.53 -4.65
CA LYS A 233 20.98 2.84 -4.52
C LYS A 233 21.64 2.04 -3.40
N LYS A 234 22.93 1.77 -3.49
CA LYS A 234 23.71 1.29 -2.34
C LYS A 234 23.55 2.25 -1.15
N GLY A 235 23.22 1.70 0.02
CA GLY A 235 22.90 2.45 1.24
C GLY A 235 21.50 3.07 1.27
N GLY A 236 20.71 2.90 0.22
CA GLY A 236 19.27 3.26 0.19
C GLY A 236 18.40 2.25 0.92
N TYR A 237 17.13 2.58 1.06
CA TYR A 237 16.18 1.80 1.85
C TYR A 237 14.98 1.34 1.04
N PHE A 238 14.54 0.10 1.31
CA PHE A 238 13.20 -0.36 1.00
C PHE A 238 12.39 -0.40 2.30
N ILE A 239 11.23 0.27 2.31
CA ILE A 239 10.38 0.39 3.49
C ILE A 239 8.95 -0.03 3.16
N GLY A 240 8.27 -0.61 4.13
CA GLY A 240 6.88 -0.99 3.92
C GLY A 240 6.15 -1.42 5.18
N THR A 241 4.87 -1.67 4.98
CA THR A 241 3.95 -2.27 5.95
C THR A 241 3.22 -3.43 5.30
N CYS A 242 2.97 -4.51 6.03
CA CYS A 242 2.25 -5.67 5.51
C CYS A 242 1.73 -6.54 6.66
N TYR A 243 0.70 -7.33 6.42
CA TYR A 243 0.32 -8.45 7.28
C TYR A 243 1.47 -9.45 7.41
N ASP A 244 1.66 -9.95 8.62
CA ASP A 244 2.46 -11.15 8.89
C ASP A 244 1.60 -12.37 8.58
N GLY A 245 1.94 -13.08 7.51
CA GLY A 245 1.21 -14.28 7.11
C GLY A 245 1.29 -15.39 8.14
N GLY A 246 2.39 -15.47 8.90
CA GLY A 246 2.55 -16.42 10.00
C GLY A 246 1.56 -16.15 11.12
N GLU A 247 1.35 -14.88 11.50
CA GLU A 247 0.38 -14.50 12.53
C GLU A 247 -1.07 -14.82 12.09
N ILE A 248 -1.43 -14.51 10.84
CA ILE A 248 -2.76 -14.86 10.30
C ILE A 248 -2.94 -16.37 10.26
N PHE A 249 -1.95 -17.11 9.76
CA PHE A 249 -1.99 -18.56 9.67
C PHE A 249 -2.19 -19.18 11.05
N ASN A 250 -1.41 -18.75 12.04
CA ASN A 250 -1.49 -19.24 13.42
C ASN A 250 -2.86 -18.90 14.05
N HIS A 251 -3.42 -17.72 13.75
CA HIS A 251 -4.75 -17.35 14.23
C HIS A 251 -5.82 -18.34 13.77
N PHE A 252 -5.81 -18.73 12.49
CA PHE A 252 -6.73 -19.74 11.96
C PHE A 252 -6.47 -21.12 12.56
N LYS A 253 -5.21 -21.56 12.62
CA LYS A 253 -4.82 -22.86 13.19
C LYS A 253 -5.24 -22.99 14.65
N GLU A 254 -4.94 -22.03 15.50
CA GLU A 254 -5.29 -22.06 16.93
C GLU A 254 -6.80 -22.09 17.16
N ASN A 255 -7.59 -21.38 16.36
CA ASN A 255 -9.04 -21.40 16.49
C ASN A 255 -9.62 -22.75 16.02
N ASN A 256 -9.09 -23.33 14.95
CA ASN A 256 -9.46 -24.67 14.52
C ASN A 256 -9.11 -25.72 15.56
N ASP A 257 -7.92 -25.67 16.16
CA ASP A 257 -7.51 -26.60 17.24
C ASP A 257 -8.42 -26.50 18.48
N LYS A 258 -8.87 -25.27 18.84
CA LYS A 258 -9.81 -25.05 19.94
C LYS A 258 -11.20 -25.61 19.61
N MET A 259 -11.68 -25.45 18.38
CA MET A 259 -12.97 -25.99 17.96
C MET A 259 -12.93 -27.52 17.90
N ARG A 260 -11.86 -28.13 17.37
CA ARG A 260 -11.69 -29.58 17.35
C ARG A 260 -11.69 -30.17 18.76
N LYS A 261 -10.94 -29.58 19.71
CA LYS A 261 -10.93 -30.03 21.12
C LYS A 261 -12.29 -29.95 21.80
N ARG A 262 -13.12 -28.96 21.48
CA ARG A 262 -14.50 -28.88 21.99
C ARG A 262 -15.35 -29.98 21.39
N TRP A 263 -15.27 -30.16 20.09
CA TRP A 263 -15.98 -31.25 19.38
C TRP A 263 -15.66 -32.62 19.95
N ASP A 264 -14.37 -32.92 20.16
CA ASP A 264 -13.93 -34.19 20.74
C ASP A 264 -14.44 -34.38 22.18
N ALA A 265 -14.49 -33.30 22.99
CA ALA A 265 -15.02 -33.35 24.36
C ALA A 265 -16.54 -33.53 24.43
N ASP A 266 -17.28 -32.87 23.53
CA ASP A 266 -18.75 -32.99 23.47
C ASP A 266 -19.18 -34.37 22.91
N GLY A 267 -18.35 -35.03 22.09
CA GLY A 267 -18.58 -36.36 21.55
C GLY A 267 -18.32 -37.50 22.55
N GLU A 268 -17.49 -37.30 23.58
CA GLU A 268 -17.24 -38.31 24.64
C GLU A 268 -18.40 -38.46 25.64
N ASP A 269 -19.31 -37.47 25.74
CA ASP A 269 -20.46 -37.50 26.67
C ASP A 269 -21.74 -38.09 26.07
N SER A 270 -21.77 -38.46 24.79
CA SER A 270 -22.97 -39.02 24.12
C SER A 270 -22.91 -40.55 24.10
N ASP A 271 -23.28 -41.17 25.19
CA ASP A 271 -23.43 -42.66 25.33
C ASP A 271 -24.82 -43.17 24.89
N ASP A 272 -25.57 -42.40 24.09
CA ASP A 272 -26.88 -42.83 23.56
C ASP A 272 -26.82 -43.09 22.05
N SER A 273 -26.80 -44.39 21.75
CA SER A 273 -26.92 -44.96 20.41
C SER A 273 -28.34 -44.75 19.86
N ASP A 274 -28.54 -43.74 19.05
CA ASP A 274 -29.64 -43.74 18.08
C ASP A 274 -29.06 -43.54 16.67
N ASP A 275 -29.35 -44.55 15.80
CA ASP A 275 -28.94 -44.63 14.38
C ASP A 275 -29.58 -43.49 13.58
N SER A 276 -29.09 -42.28 13.73
CA SER A 276 -29.33 -41.19 12.78
C SER A 276 -28.01 -40.92 12.02
N ASP A 277 -28.04 -41.20 10.74
CA ASP A 277 -26.97 -41.05 9.74
C ASP A 277 -26.66 -39.55 9.45
N ASP A 278 -26.90 -38.65 10.40
CA ASP A 278 -26.49 -37.27 10.40
C ASP A 278 -25.13 -37.15 11.15
N SER A 279 -24.04 -37.56 10.48
CA SER A 279 -22.70 -37.18 10.93
C SER A 279 -22.62 -35.64 10.84
N GLU A 280 -22.91 -34.96 11.93
CA GLU A 280 -22.58 -33.54 12.06
C GLU A 280 -21.10 -33.39 11.72
N GLN A 281 -20.81 -32.73 10.62
CA GLN A 281 -19.43 -32.49 10.18
C GLN A 281 -18.85 -31.37 11.03
N TYR A 282 -17.63 -31.56 11.53
CA TYR A 282 -16.82 -30.50 12.13
C TYR A 282 -16.74 -29.31 11.20
N GLU A 283 -17.27 -28.14 11.65
CA GLU A 283 -17.19 -26.91 10.87
C GLU A 283 -15.84 -26.22 11.08
N GLU A 284 -15.05 -26.12 10.01
CA GLU A 284 -13.74 -25.47 10.06
C GLU A 284 -13.88 -23.96 10.24
N TYR A 285 -13.08 -23.36 11.14
CA TYR A 285 -12.96 -21.91 11.28
C TYR A 285 -12.23 -21.32 10.08
N LYS A 286 -12.98 -20.80 9.09
CA LYS A 286 -12.46 -20.27 7.82
C LYS A 286 -12.53 -18.76 7.69
N GLU A 287 -13.32 -18.07 8.53
CA GLU A 287 -13.51 -16.62 8.43
C GLU A 287 -13.28 -15.95 9.79
N PHE A 288 -12.34 -14.99 9.83
CA PHE A 288 -12.16 -14.04 10.92
C PHE A 288 -12.81 -12.72 10.52
N LYS A 289 -13.86 -12.30 11.23
CA LYS A 289 -14.65 -11.12 10.87
C LYS A 289 -15.05 -10.26 12.05
N PHE A 290 -15.39 -9.02 11.74
CA PHE A 290 -16.05 -8.09 12.65
C PHE A 290 -17.26 -7.46 11.99
N ILE A 291 -18.39 -7.53 12.70
CA ILE A 291 -19.66 -6.90 12.35
C ILE A 291 -19.93 -5.85 13.43
N ASP A 292 -20.29 -4.64 13.03
CA ASP A 292 -20.61 -3.56 13.96
C ASP A 292 -21.97 -3.77 14.65
N THR A 293 -22.31 -2.91 15.59
CA THR A 293 -23.58 -2.97 16.34
C THR A 293 -24.82 -2.72 15.48
N LEU A 294 -24.65 -2.26 14.25
CA LEU A 294 -25.72 -2.02 13.27
C LEU A 294 -25.87 -3.19 12.28
N GLY A 295 -25.03 -4.23 12.40
CA GLY A 295 -25.03 -5.38 11.51
C GLY A 295 -24.21 -5.21 10.24
N ASN A 296 -23.41 -4.14 10.10
CA ASN A 296 -22.56 -3.94 8.94
C ASN A 296 -21.23 -4.69 9.10
N LYS A 297 -20.80 -5.39 8.05
CA LYS A 297 -19.46 -6.01 8.00
C LYS A 297 -18.41 -4.92 7.91
N VAL A 298 -17.53 -4.84 8.90
CA VAL A 298 -16.41 -3.87 8.97
C VAL A 298 -15.19 -4.44 8.31
N PHE A 299 -14.85 -5.69 8.62
CA PHE A 299 -13.83 -6.44 7.91
C PHE A 299 -14.10 -7.94 7.95
N SER A 300 -13.50 -8.68 7.01
CA SER A 300 -13.28 -10.12 7.14
C SER A 300 -11.97 -10.53 6.49
N ILE A 301 -11.37 -11.58 7.04
CA ILE A 301 -10.31 -12.37 6.39
C ILE A 301 -10.84 -13.78 6.26
N GLU A 302 -10.92 -14.29 5.05
CA GLU A 302 -11.34 -15.65 4.75
C GLU A 302 -10.15 -16.46 4.26
N LYS A 303 -9.91 -17.62 4.89
CA LYS A 303 -8.88 -18.58 4.50
C LYS A 303 -9.27 -19.26 3.19
N LYS A 304 -8.42 -19.21 2.18
CA LYS A 304 -8.60 -19.90 0.89
C LYS A 304 -7.52 -20.95 0.61
N TYR A 305 -6.50 -21.05 1.46
CA TYR A 305 -5.42 -22.05 1.35
C TYR A 305 -5.77 -23.35 2.10
N GLU A 306 -5.24 -24.48 1.64
CA GLU A 306 -5.45 -25.82 2.24
C GLU A 306 -4.25 -26.31 3.08
N ARG A 307 -3.22 -25.49 3.21
CA ARG A 307 -1.96 -25.83 3.87
C ARG A 307 -2.14 -25.97 5.39
N GLU A 308 -1.49 -26.99 5.97
CA GLU A 308 -1.50 -27.24 7.43
C GLU A 308 -0.32 -26.58 8.17
N GLU A 309 0.75 -26.23 7.44
CA GLU A 309 1.94 -25.59 7.99
C GLU A 309 2.41 -24.44 7.08
N PHE A 310 2.86 -23.35 7.69
CA PHE A 310 3.39 -22.17 7.00
C PHE A 310 4.70 -21.72 7.63
N VAL A 311 5.64 -22.63 7.75
CA VAL A 311 6.98 -22.42 8.31
C VAL A 311 8.01 -22.52 7.19
N TYR A 312 8.91 -21.53 7.10
CA TYR A 312 10.03 -21.58 6.18
C TYR A 312 11.20 -22.33 6.82
N ASP A 313 11.66 -23.41 6.19
CA ASP A 313 12.74 -24.29 6.69
C ASP A 313 14.08 -24.12 5.94
N GLY A 314 14.13 -23.18 4.98
CA GLY A 314 15.31 -22.94 4.14
C GLY A 314 15.34 -23.72 2.82
N GLY A 315 14.42 -24.65 2.61
CA GLY A 315 14.34 -25.50 1.41
C GLY A 315 13.00 -25.43 0.66
N ASN A 316 11.93 -25.06 1.37
CA ASN A 316 10.57 -25.09 0.87
C ASN A 316 10.10 -23.73 0.29
N GLU A 317 10.93 -23.08 -0.54
CA GLU A 317 10.62 -21.73 -1.10
C GLU A 317 9.28 -21.67 -1.84
N GLU A 318 8.93 -22.71 -2.62
CA GLU A 318 7.68 -22.74 -3.41
C GLU A 318 6.44 -22.72 -2.51
N ASP A 319 6.55 -23.26 -1.31
CA ASP A 319 5.48 -23.30 -0.32
C ASP A 319 5.13 -21.92 0.26
N MET A 320 6.00 -20.96 0.08
CA MET A 320 5.82 -19.60 0.59
C MET A 320 4.94 -18.72 -0.33
N PHE A 321 4.55 -19.23 -1.50
CA PHE A 321 3.73 -18.50 -2.47
C PHE A 321 2.34 -19.12 -2.61
N GLY A 322 1.39 -18.32 -3.15
CA GLY A 322 0.05 -18.75 -3.49
C GLY A 322 -0.86 -19.08 -2.31
N ASN A 323 -0.45 -18.78 -1.07
CA ASN A 323 -1.29 -19.00 0.10
C ASN A 323 -2.35 -17.91 0.20
N GLU A 324 -3.47 -18.10 -0.49
CA GLU A 324 -4.51 -17.12 -0.73
C GLU A 324 -5.39 -16.88 0.49
N ILE A 325 -5.71 -15.64 0.73
CA ILE A 325 -6.78 -15.17 1.63
C ILE A 325 -7.66 -14.17 0.89
N GLU A 326 -8.93 -14.08 1.26
CA GLU A 326 -9.81 -13.01 0.80
C GLU A 326 -10.04 -12.01 1.93
N VAL A 327 -9.71 -10.74 1.66
CA VAL A 327 -9.79 -9.67 2.66
C VAL A 327 -10.86 -8.66 2.25
N PHE A 328 -11.82 -8.41 3.13
CA PHE A 328 -12.79 -7.33 3.00
C PHE A 328 -12.51 -6.25 4.03
N MET A 329 -12.60 -4.99 3.62
CA MET A 329 -12.59 -3.82 4.48
C MET A 329 -13.71 -2.87 4.08
N ASP A 330 -14.46 -2.32 5.05
CA ASP A 330 -15.52 -1.33 4.81
C ASP A 330 -15.03 -0.11 4.01
N SER A 331 -13.78 0.29 4.23
CA SER A 331 -13.15 1.42 3.53
C SER A 331 -12.76 1.14 2.08
N ILE A 332 -12.72 -0.13 1.66
CA ILE A 332 -12.46 -0.57 0.28
C ILE A 332 -13.79 -0.84 -0.42
N GLY A 333 -14.74 -1.49 0.28
CA GLY A 333 -16.10 -1.74 -0.16
C GLY A 333 -16.28 -3.02 -0.99
N GLN A 334 -15.21 -3.81 -1.20
CA GLN A 334 -15.25 -5.11 -1.89
C GLN A 334 -14.20 -6.05 -1.33
N PRO A 335 -14.40 -7.38 -1.43
CA PRO A 335 -13.37 -8.35 -1.10
C PRO A 335 -12.23 -8.29 -2.11
N ILE A 336 -11.00 -8.46 -1.61
CA ILE A 336 -9.77 -8.45 -2.40
C ILE A 336 -8.98 -9.73 -2.08
N VAL A 337 -8.47 -10.37 -3.12
CA VAL A 337 -7.55 -11.50 -2.98
C VAL A 337 -6.18 -10.98 -2.59
N GLU A 338 -5.64 -11.52 -1.50
CA GLU A 338 -4.31 -11.24 -0.97
C GLU A 338 -3.60 -12.56 -0.65
N TYR A 339 -2.30 -12.53 -0.41
CA TYR A 339 -1.51 -13.73 -0.15
C TYR A 339 -0.71 -13.60 1.14
N LEU A 340 -0.56 -14.68 1.88
CA LEU A 340 0.20 -14.69 3.12
C LEU A 340 1.69 -14.41 2.85
N VAL A 341 2.28 -13.51 3.64
CA VAL A 341 3.70 -13.16 3.59
C VAL A 341 4.43 -13.84 4.74
N ASN A 342 5.31 -14.80 4.44
CA ASN A 342 6.20 -15.36 5.44
C ASN A 342 7.43 -14.46 5.60
N PHE A 343 7.59 -13.81 6.76
CA PHE A 343 8.65 -12.82 6.99
C PHE A 343 10.03 -13.45 7.19
N ASP A 344 10.13 -14.70 7.62
CA ASP A 344 11.41 -15.41 7.72
C ASP A 344 11.96 -15.68 6.31
N PHE A 345 11.13 -16.23 5.43
CA PHE A 345 11.44 -16.39 4.01
C PHE A 345 11.79 -15.05 3.35
N PHE A 346 10.92 -14.04 3.52
CA PHE A 346 11.12 -12.72 2.92
C PHE A 346 12.46 -12.09 3.35
N THR A 347 12.78 -12.16 4.64
CA THR A 347 14.02 -11.60 5.18
C THR A 347 15.24 -12.32 4.64
N GLU A 348 15.20 -13.66 4.54
CA GLU A 348 16.31 -14.44 3.99
C GLU A 348 16.54 -14.16 2.51
N VAL A 349 15.47 -14.10 1.71
CA VAL A 349 15.59 -13.79 0.28
C VAL A 349 16.09 -12.37 0.05
N MET A 350 15.61 -11.40 0.82
CA MET A 350 16.12 -10.04 0.78
C MET A 350 17.62 -9.99 1.09
N LYS A 351 18.07 -10.73 2.10
CA LYS A 351 19.49 -10.85 2.45
C LYS A 351 20.31 -11.46 1.32
N LYS A 352 19.84 -12.54 0.70
CA LYS A 352 20.47 -13.16 -0.50
C LYS A 352 20.59 -12.18 -1.67
N ASN A 353 19.70 -11.16 -1.73
CA ASN A 353 19.69 -10.13 -2.77
C ASN A 353 20.41 -8.81 -2.37
N GLY A 354 21.19 -8.81 -1.30
CA GLY A 354 22.01 -7.68 -0.88
C GLY A 354 21.25 -6.63 -0.08
N PHE A 355 20.22 -7.03 0.65
CA PHE A 355 19.47 -6.17 1.56
C PHE A 355 19.53 -6.71 2.99
N GLU A 356 19.73 -5.84 3.96
CA GLU A 356 19.72 -6.18 5.37
C GLU A 356 18.49 -5.58 6.05
N LEU A 357 17.73 -6.40 6.79
CA LEU A 357 16.67 -5.93 7.66
C LEU A 357 17.27 -5.18 8.85
N VAL A 358 16.94 -3.92 9.01
CA VAL A 358 17.54 -3.04 10.01
C VAL A 358 16.48 -2.36 10.86
N ASN A 359 16.81 -2.15 12.13
CA ASN A 359 16.12 -1.16 12.95
C ASN A 359 16.87 0.19 12.79
N PRO A 360 16.30 1.19 12.15
CA PRO A 360 16.98 2.44 11.82
C PRO A 360 17.13 3.33 13.06
N LYS A 361 18.06 2.98 13.94
CA LYS A 361 18.39 3.73 15.15
C LYS A 361 18.89 5.14 14.83
N GLY A 362 18.55 6.09 15.69
CA GLY A 362 19.04 7.48 15.57
C GLY A 362 18.23 8.36 14.62
N THR A 363 17.09 7.92 14.15
CA THR A 363 16.12 8.77 13.44
C THR A 363 15.28 9.57 14.44
N THR A 364 14.70 10.68 13.97
CA THR A 364 13.97 11.64 14.81
C THR A 364 12.60 11.15 15.29
N THR A 365 12.19 9.91 14.96
CA THR A 365 10.86 9.40 15.32
C THR A 365 10.93 8.36 16.41
N ASN A 366 10.03 8.45 17.40
CA ASN A 366 9.95 7.54 18.54
C ASN A 366 9.68 6.08 18.12
N LEU A 367 9.15 5.84 16.92
CA LEU A 367 8.78 4.51 16.44
C LEU A 367 9.99 3.59 16.18
N PHE A 368 11.20 4.13 16.10
CA PHE A 368 12.42 3.33 15.92
C PHE A 368 13.11 2.94 17.26
N HIS A 369 12.42 3.11 18.37
CA HIS A 369 12.88 2.60 19.64
C HIS A 369 12.78 1.06 19.67
N ASN A 370 13.80 0.39 20.23
CA ASN A 370 13.88 -1.09 20.28
C ASN A 370 12.63 -1.78 20.82
N LYS A 371 11.88 -1.13 21.74
CA LYS A 371 10.66 -1.70 22.33
C LYS A 371 9.55 -2.02 21.32
N TYR A 372 9.59 -1.44 20.10
CA TYR A 372 8.62 -1.68 19.03
C TYR A 372 9.08 -2.73 18.03
N TYR A 373 10.27 -3.31 18.22
CA TYR A 373 10.88 -4.26 17.27
C TYR A 373 11.10 -5.64 17.89
N GLU A 374 10.98 -6.64 17.03
CA GLU A 374 11.45 -8.00 17.23
C GLU A 374 12.31 -8.41 16.06
N ASN A 375 13.53 -8.88 16.30
CA ASN A 375 14.48 -9.28 15.25
C ASN A 375 14.64 -8.25 14.11
N ASN A 376 14.68 -6.95 14.45
CA ASN A 376 14.68 -5.80 13.53
C ASN A 376 13.38 -5.60 12.72
N LEU A 377 12.35 -6.39 12.95
CA LEU A 377 11.02 -6.22 12.37
C LEU A 377 10.16 -5.40 13.33
N GLY A 378 9.58 -4.31 12.84
CA GLY A 378 8.67 -3.46 13.63
C GLY A 378 7.30 -4.12 13.76
N LYS A 379 6.77 -4.18 14.97
CA LYS A 379 5.53 -4.90 15.30
C LYS A 379 4.40 -3.92 15.65
N PHE A 380 3.27 -4.01 14.94
CA PHE A 380 2.10 -3.18 15.24
C PHE A 380 1.53 -3.48 16.63
N HIS A 381 1.49 -4.75 17.07
CA HIS A 381 1.01 -5.08 18.42
C HIS A 381 1.81 -4.34 19.51
N LYS A 382 3.14 -4.21 19.36
CA LYS A 382 3.95 -3.45 20.31
C LYS A 382 3.63 -1.95 20.30
N VAL A 383 3.25 -1.39 19.15
CA VAL A 383 2.78 0.00 19.06
C VAL A 383 1.45 0.13 19.78
N ILE A 384 0.51 -0.81 19.57
CA ILE A 384 -0.81 -0.85 20.21
C ILE A 384 -0.67 -0.91 21.75
N GLU A 385 0.15 -1.80 22.26
CA GLU A 385 0.44 -1.91 23.71
C GLU A 385 0.98 -0.61 24.32
N ASN A 386 1.71 0.18 23.52
CA ASN A 386 2.32 1.44 23.98
C ASN A 386 1.49 2.68 23.64
N LEU A 387 0.28 2.55 23.09
CA LEU A 387 -0.59 3.69 22.76
C LEU A 387 -0.85 4.63 23.97
N PRO A 388 -1.02 4.14 25.21
CA PRO A 388 -1.19 5.03 26.36
C PRO A 388 0.01 5.96 26.60
N GLU A 389 1.24 5.50 26.36
CA GLU A 389 2.44 6.33 26.44
C GLU A 389 2.56 7.28 25.26
N ILE A 390 2.30 6.77 24.03
CA ILE A 390 2.28 7.58 22.80
C ILE A 390 1.28 8.72 22.92
N GLN A 391 0.06 8.45 23.41
CA GLN A 391 -0.98 9.46 23.65
C GLN A 391 -0.50 10.56 24.61
N LYS A 392 0.34 10.24 25.59
CA LYS A 392 0.87 11.23 26.54
C LYS A 392 2.03 12.04 25.97
N THR A 393 2.89 11.43 25.19
CA THR A 393 4.19 11.99 24.80
C THR A 393 4.25 12.53 23.37
N ASP A 394 3.40 12.06 22.46
CA ASP A 394 3.41 12.47 21.04
C ASP A 394 2.24 13.44 20.76
N GLU A 395 2.56 14.73 20.61
CA GLU A 395 1.57 15.78 20.32
C GLU A 395 0.92 15.59 18.93
N VAL A 396 1.69 15.11 17.94
CA VAL A 396 1.19 14.84 16.59
C VAL A 396 0.17 13.70 16.63
N PHE A 397 0.45 12.66 17.45
CA PHE A 397 -0.51 11.57 17.64
C PHE A 397 -1.81 12.09 18.24
N ARG A 398 -1.76 12.84 19.35
CA ARG A 398 -2.96 13.41 19.97
C ARG A 398 -3.81 14.25 19.02
N LYS A 399 -3.14 15.09 18.24
CA LYS A 399 -3.83 16.04 17.35
C LYS A 399 -4.49 15.38 16.14
N PHE A 400 -3.86 14.38 15.54
CA PHE A 400 -4.28 13.84 14.23
C PHE A 400 -4.72 12.38 14.26
N TYR A 401 -4.36 11.63 15.30
CA TYR A 401 -4.55 10.18 15.36
C TYR A 401 -5.25 9.71 16.65
N GLY A 402 -5.80 10.62 17.45
CA GLY A 402 -6.41 10.31 18.76
C GLY A 402 -7.51 9.25 18.70
N GLU A 403 -8.25 9.15 17.58
CA GLU A 403 -9.26 8.10 17.37
C GLU A 403 -8.68 6.68 17.45
N ALA A 404 -7.38 6.50 17.12
CA ALA A 404 -6.70 5.21 17.29
C ALA A 404 -6.58 4.82 18.75
N PHE A 405 -6.33 5.79 19.63
CA PHE A 405 -6.27 5.56 21.07
C PHE A 405 -7.67 5.27 21.64
N GLU A 406 -8.67 6.03 21.24
CA GLU A 406 -10.07 5.83 21.67
C GLU A 406 -10.56 4.43 21.27
N MET A 407 -10.26 3.97 20.05
CA MET A 407 -10.56 2.63 19.60
C MET A 407 -9.91 1.57 20.50
N ASN A 408 -8.62 1.73 20.82
CA ASN A 408 -7.88 0.79 21.66
C ASN A 408 -8.43 0.72 23.09
N VAL A 409 -8.70 1.87 23.72
CA VAL A 409 -9.25 1.94 25.08
C VAL A 409 -10.65 1.36 25.16
N LYS A 410 -11.49 1.71 24.20
CA LYS A 410 -12.91 1.26 24.15
C LYS A 410 -13.05 -0.21 23.79
N TYR A 411 -12.07 -0.75 23.04
CA TYR A 411 -12.14 -2.08 22.43
C TYR A 411 -10.82 -2.86 22.59
N THR A 412 -10.26 -2.94 23.82
CA THR A 412 -8.93 -3.52 24.09
C THR A 412 -8.71 -4.92 23.50
N ASN A 413 -9.77 -5.75 23.44
CA ASN A 413 -9.74 -7.05 22.78
C ASN A 413 -10.62 -7.07 21.53
N SER A 414 -10.81 -5.91 20.88
CA SER A 414 -11.67 -5.86 19.70
C SER A 414 -11.00 -6.59 18.53
N PRO A 415 -11.80 -7.19 17.64
CA PRO A 415 -11.30 -7.77 16.41
C PRO A 415 -10.48 -6.78 15.56
N LEU A 416 -10.75 -5.48 15.63
CA LEU A 416 -9.98 -4.43 14.96
C LEU A 416 -8.53 -4.33 15.49
N ASN A 417 -8.34 -4.47 16.81
CA ASN A 417 -6.99 -4.49 17.40
C ASN A 417 -6.25 -5.77 17.01
N ILE A 418 -6.93 -6.92 17.01
CA ILE A 418 -6.35 -8.20 16.55
C ILE A 418 -5.94 -8.09 15.09
N LEU A 419 -6.82 -7.59 14.20
CA LEU A 419 -6.52 -7.36 12.80
C LEU A 419 -5.29 -6.45 12.62
N SER A 420 -5.24 -5.35 13.36
CA SER A 420 -4.12 -4.42 13.29
C SER A 420 -2.82 -5.06 13.79
N SER A 421 -2.89 -5.91 14.84
CA SER A 421 -1.73 -6.56 15.43
C SER A 421 -1.02 -7.54 14.50
N PHE A 422 -1.71 -8.09 13.51
CA PHE A 422 -1.11 -8.95 12.50
C PHE A 422 -0.11 -8.22 11.59
N ASN A 423 -0.05 -6.89 11.62
CA ASN A 423 0.80 -6.14 10.71
C ASN A 423 2.21 -5.94 11.27
N ASN A 424 3.16 -5.94 10.33
CA ASN A 424 4.53 -5.54 10.54
C ASN A 424 4.85 -4.27 9.74
N TYR A 425 5.88 -3.52 10.18
CA TYR A 425 6.58 -2.53 9.38
C TYR A 425 8.06 -2.87 9.33
N PHE A 426 8.67 -2.61 8.20
CA PHE A 426 10.04 -3.05 7.94
C PHE A 426 10.87 -2.00 7.23
N THR A 427 12.17 -2.11 7.43
CA THR A 427 13.19 -1.29 6.76
C THR A 427 14.32 -2.19 6.33
N PHE A 428 14.48 -2.40 5.03
CA PHE A 428 15.61 -3.08 4.45
C PHE A 428 16.60 -2.04 3.89
N ARG A 429 17.87 -2.20 4.20
CA ARG A 429 18.95 -1.36 3.68
C ARG A 429 19.73 -2.14 2.64
N LYS A 430 19.96 -1.53 1.46
CA LYS A 430 20.84 -2.12 0.44
C LYS A 430 22.31 -1.96 0.83
N VAL A 431 23.06 -3.05 0.93
CA VAL A 431 24.47 -3.12 1.34
C VAL A 431 25.44 -3.11 0.17
#